data_4f024f3cb685c0aa35243d74a32a373d
#
_entry.id   4f024f3cb685c0aa35243d74a32a373d
#
_cell.length_a   1.000
_cell.length_b   1.000
_cell.length_c   1.000
_cell.angle_alpha   90.00
_cell.angle_beta   90.00
_cell.angle_gamma   90.00
#
_symmetry.space_group_name_H-M   'P 1'
#
loop_
_entity.id
_entity.type
_entity.pdbx_description
1 polymer ?
#
loop_
_entity_poly.entity_id
_entity_poly.type
_entity_poly.pdbx_seq_one_letter_code
_entity_poly.pdbx_strand_id
1 'polypeptide(L)'
;MNSIAESTEAILKAADIEYETLDDEKCCGSVLLRTGFREDAISQMRLNARDLEGRTIVTSCAGCYKTLKEDYKDLVGCELDVMHISQLLDKLIEEGRLKLKANDLKVTYHDPCHLGRHAGEFEAPRNVISSISDLVEMENIRNKSRCCGSGGGVKSAYGDLSNSIARLRIREAEDTGADLLVSACPFCKLNLSENSNDLEVLDLSEFVLKHLEEGEIQ
;
A
#
# COMPACT_ATOMS: atom_id res chain seq x y z
N MET A 1 11.91 3.54 1.47
CA MET A 1 10.68 3.91 0.74
C MET A 1 10.92 4.18 -0.75
N ASN A 2 12.14 4.56 -1.16
CA ASN A 2 12.47 4.68 -2.58
C ASN A 2 12.30 3.35 -3.33
N SER A 3 12.62 2.22 -2.67
CA SER A 3 12.44 0.88 -3.23
C SER A 3 11.00 0.57 -3.71
N ILE A 4 9.98 1.10 -3.01
CA ILE A 4 8.58 0.91 -3.41
C ILE A 4 8.27 1.68 -4.69
N ALA A 5 8.75 2.92 -4.82
CA ALA A 5 8.59 3.72 -6.02
C ALA A 5 9.32 3.09 -7.20
N GLU A 6 10.58 2.69 -7.01
CA GLU A 6 11.40 2.00 -8.01
C GLU A 6 10.74 0.68 -8.45
N SER A 7 10.20 -0.10 -7.51
CA SER A 7 9.47 -1.33 -7.84
C SER A 7 8.19 -1.05 -8.62
N THR A 8 7.43 -0.04 -8.22
CA THR A 8 6.21 0.36 -8.94
C THR A 8 6.53 0.79 -10.37
N GLU A 9 7.57 1.61 -10.54
CA GLU A 9 8.04 2.05 -11.86
C GLU A 9 8.47 0.87 -12.75
N ALA A 10 9.26 -0.05 -12.21
CA ALA A 10 9.71 -1.24 -12.94
C ALA A 10 8.54 -2.11 -13.39
N ILE A 11 7.53 -2.29 -12.53
CA ILE A 11 6.33 -3.06 -12.87
C ILE A 11 5.50 -2.37 -13.97
N LEU A 12 5.31 -1.06 -13.88
CA LEU A 12 4.58 -0.30 -14.91
C LEU A 12 5.26 -0.40 -16.28
N LYS A 13 6.59 -0.34 -16.30
CA LYS A 13 7.38 -0.55 -17.52
C LYS A 13 7.23 -1.97 -18.07
N ALA A 14 7.32 -2.98 -17.21
CA ALA A 14 7.14 -4.38 -17.60
C ALA A 14 5.75 -4.66 -18.19
N ALA A 15 4.72 -3.99 -17.67
CA ALA A 15 3.35 -4.10 -18.16
C ALA A 15 3.03 -3.21 -19.38
N ASP A 16 4.02 -2.50 -19.94
CA ASP A 16 3.85 -1.52 -21.03
C ASP A 16 2.73 -0.49 -20.71
N ILE A 17 2.83 0.09 -19.50
CA ILE A 17 1.94 1.16 -19.05
C ILE A 17 2.67 2.49 -19.22
N GLU A 18 2.14 3.36 -20.05
CA GLU A 18 2.57 4.76 -20.11
C GLU A 18 2.13 5.49 -18.82
N TYR A 19 3.06 6.10 -18.13
CA TYR A 19 2.81 6.87 -16.92
C TYR A 19 3.68 8.13 -16.89
N GLU A 20 3.28 9.07 -16.08
CA GLU A 20 4.05 10.24 -15.73
C GLU A 20 4.08 10.45 -14.22
N THR A 21 5.12 11.07 -13.71
CA THR A 21 5.19 11.60 -12.35
C THR A 21 5.12 13.13 -12.43
N LEU A 22 4.50 13.76 -11.43
CA LEU A 22 4.43 15.22 -11.39
C LEU A 22 5.79 15.79 -10.99
N ASP A 23 6.30 16.77 -11.73
CA ASP A 23 7.58 17.45 -11.43
C ASP A 23 7.58 18.12 -10.05
N ASP A 24 6.43 18.63 -9.61
CA ASP A 24 6.22 19.27 -8.31
C ASP A 24 5.17 18.47 -7.52
N GLU A 25 5.43 17.17 -7.33
CA GLU A 25 4.55 16.30 -6.55
C GLU A 25 4.47 16.76 -5.09
N LYS A 26 3.25 17.02 -4.65
CA LYS A 26 2.97 17.45 -3.29
C LYS A 26 2.32 16.34 -2.47
N CYS A 27 2.49 16.41 -1.15
CA CYS A 27 1.81 15.49 -0.24
C CYS A 27 0.28 15.52 -0.46
N CYS A 28 -0.37 14.34 -0.46
CA CYS A 28 -1.83 14.22 -0.60
C CYS A 28 -2.62 14.90 0.54
N GLY A 29 -1.97 15.31 1.62
CA GLY A 29 -2.61 15.94 2.78
C GLY A 29 -3.08 14.95 3.86
N SER A 30 -2.97 13.64 3.64
CA SER A 30 -3.45 12.62 4.58
C SER A 30 -2.84 12.78 5.98
N VAL A 31 -1.54 13.00 6.09
CA VAL A 31 -0.85 13.15 7.38
C VAL A 31 -1.39 14.38 8.13
N LEU A 32 -1.47 15.52 7.46
CA LEU A 32 -2.00 16.77 8.04
C LEU A 32 -3.43 16.54 8.58
N LEU A 33 -4.29 15.94 7.77
CA LEU A 33 -5.67 15.68 8.14
C LEU A 33 -5.79 14.76 9.36
N ARG A 34 -4.98 13.70 9.42
CA ARG A 34 -5.02 12.69 10.52
C ARG A 34 -4.32 13.16 11.80
N THR A 35 -3.55 14.24 11.75
CA THR A 35 -2.86 14.83 12.90
C THR A 35 -3.52 16.12 13.40
N GLY A 36 -4.68 16.50 12.85
CA GLY A 36 -5.49 17.62 13.32
C GLY A 36 -5.26 18.94 12.60
N PHE A 37 -4.33 19.00 11.63
CA PHE A 37 -4.07 20.19 10.80
C PHE A 37 -5.03 20.27 9.62
N ARG A 38 -6.34 20.36 9.92
CA ARG A 38 -7.42 20.25 8.94
C ARG A 38 -7.36 21.34 7.87
N GLU A 39 -7.16 22.60 8.27
CA GLU A 39 -7.13 23.73 7.33
C GLU A 39 -5.93 23.70 6.40
N ASP A 40 -4.77 23.28 6.93
CA ASP A 40 -3.56 23.07 6.13
C ASP A 40 -3.76 21.91 5.13
N ALA A 41 -4.41 20.82 5.58
CA ALA A 41 -4.76 19.71 4.71
C ALA A 41 -5.69 20.15 3.56
N ILE A 42 -6.75 20.91 3.87
CA ILE A 42 -7.68 21.44 2.86
C ILE A 42 -6.97 22.38 1.88
N SER A 43 -6.08 23.22 2.36
CA SER A 43 -5.29 24.12 1.52
C SER A 43 -4.39 23.31 0.56
N GLN A 44 -3.72 22.28 1.07
CA GLN A 44 -2.90 21.37 0.28
C GLN A 44 -3.73 20.60 -0.75
N MET A 45 -4.89 20.08 -0.36
CA MET A 45 -5.80 19.36 -1.26
C MET A 45 -6.27 20.23 -2.43
N ARG A 46 -6.61 21.50 -2.17
CA ARG A 46 -7.01 22.45 -3.23
C ARG A 46 -5.90 22.75 -4.23
N LEU A 47 -4.65 22.77 -3.78
CA LEU A 47 -3.50 22.92 -4.68
C LEU A 47 -3.34 21.68 -5.57
N ASN A 48 -3.33 20.50 -4.96
CA ASN A 48 -3.17 19.23 -5.68
C ASN A 48 -4.32 18.95 -6.65
N ALA A 49 -5.56 19.28 -6.27
CA ALA A 49 -6.73 19.04 -7.11
C ALA A 49 -6.57 19.62 -8.52
N ARG A 50 -5.92 20.79 -8.64
CA ARG A 50 -5.68 21.45 -9.93
C ARG A 50 -4.77 20.65 -10.86
N ASP A 51 -3.80 19.94 -10.28
CA ASP A 51 -2.80 19.18 -11.04
C ASP A 51 -3.27 17.74 -11.31
N LEU A 52 -4.22 17.23 -10.50
CA LEU A 52 -4.69 15.86 -10.53
C LEU A 52 -6.04 15.66 -11.24
N GLU A 53 -6.85 16.72 -11.37
CA GLU A 53 -8.18 16.64 -11.99
C GLU A 53 -8.09 16.19 -13.46
N GLY A 54 -8.94 15.24 -13.84
CA GLY A 54 -8.98 14.68 -15.21
C GLY A 54 -7.91 13.64 -15.53
N ARG A 55 -7.11 13.22 -14.53
CA ARG A 55 -6.10 12.16 -14.66
C ARG A 55 -6.54 10.89 -13.96
N THR A 56 -6.10 9.75 -14.44
CA THR A 56 -6.14 8.50 -13.67
C THR A 56 -4.91 8.42 -12.78
N ILE A 57 -5.11 8.33 -11.49
CA ILE A 57 -4.06 8.37 -10.47
C ILE A 57 -3.83 6.97 -9.92
N VAL A 58 -2.59 6.50 -9.95
CA VAL A 58 -2.19 5.26 -9.29
C VAL A 58 -1.32 5.59 -8.08
N THR A 59 -1.61 5.00 -6.93
CA THR A 59 -0.80 5.20 -5.72
C THR A 59 -0.51 3.89 -5.00
N SER A 60 0.71 3.73 -4.52
CA SER A 60 1.14 2.58 -3.69
C SER A 60 0.88 2.79 -2.20
N CYS A 61 0.31 3.94 -1.81
CA CYS A 61 0.05 4.27 -0.41
C CYS A 61 -1.43 4.21 -0.07
N ALA A 62 -1.81 3.32 0.84
CA ALA A 62 -3.19 3.18 1.33
C ALA A 62 -3.76 4.49 1.91
N GLY A 63 -2.94 5.29 2.59
CA GLY A 63 -3.33 6.61 3.11
C GLY A 63 -3.62 7.61 2.00
N CYS A 64 -2.78 7.66 0.96
CA CYS A 64 -2.99 8.50 -0.21
C CYS A 64 -4.23 8.05 -0.99
N TYR A 65 -4.39 6.76 -1.23
CA TYR A 65 -5.56 6.19 -1.91
C TYR A 65 -6.87 6.66 -1.28
N LYS A 66 -7.03 6.41 0.03
CA LYS A 66 -8.24 6.83 0.76
C LYS A 66 -8.44 8.35 0.73
N THR A 67 -7.37 9.10 0.92
CA THR A 67 -7.47 10.56 0.98
C THR A 67 -7.82 11.16 -0.38
N LEU A 68 -7.13 10.76 -1.44
CA LEU A 68 -7.39 11.24 -2.80
C LEU A 68 -8.79 10.84 -3.29
N LYS A 69 -9.22 9.61 -3.01
CA LYS A 69 -10.49 9.06 -3.50
C LYS A 69 -11.71 9.62 -2.76
N GLU A 70 -11.62 9.79 -1.44
CA GLU A 70 -12.77 10.14 -0.60
C GLU A 70 -12.63 11.52 0.04
N ASP A 71 -11.52 11.80 0.75
CA ASP A 71 -11.39 13.06 1.50
C ASP A 71 -11.37 14.29 0.57
N TYR A 72 -10.81 14.17 -0.65
CA TYR A 72 -10.85 15.26 -1.67
C TYR A 72 -12.28 15.55 -2.11
N LYS A 73 -13.08 14.52 -2.35
CA LYS A 73 -14.50 14.68 -2.69
C LYS A 73 -15.26 15.37 -1.55
N ASP A 74 -15.08 14.88 -0.32
CA ASP A 74 -15.83 15.34 0.84
C ASP A 74 -15.42 16.74 1.33
N LEU A 75 -14.13 17.10 1.23
CA LEU A 75 -13.60 18.31 1.84
C LEU A 75 -13.38 19.46 0.86
N VAL A 76 -13.10 19.16 -0.40
CA VAL A 76 -12.81 20.19 -1.42
C VAL A 76 -13.70 20.07 -2.66
N GLY A 77 -14.60 19.09 -2.72
CA GLY A 77 -15.54 18.90 -3.82
C GLY A 77 -14.89 18.39 -5.11
N CYS A 78 -13.67 17.85 -5.04
CA CYS A 78 -12.93 17.33 -6.18
C CYS A 78 -13.05 15.80 -6.21
N GLU A 79 -13.68 15.25 -7.23
CA GLU A 79 -13.77 13.81 -7.45
C GLU A 79 -12.66 13.38 -8.39
N LEU A 80 -11.72 12.57 -7.89
CA LEU A 80 -10.55 12.07 -8.60
C LEU A 80 -10.72 10.60 -8.98
N ASP A 81 -10.23 10.24 -10.16
CA ASP A 81 -10.11 8.84 -10.58
C ASP A 81 -8.85 8.23 -9.96
N VAL A 82 -9.01 7.49 -8.88
CA VAL A 82 -7.89 6.98 -8.09
C VAL A 82 -7.95 5.47 -7.97
N MET A 83 -6.85 4.83 -8.29
CA MET A 83 -6.63 3.39 -8.15
C MET A 83 -5.46 3.14 -7.19
N HIS A 84 -5.62 2.16 -6.29
CA HIS A 84 -4.50 1.65 -5.53
C HIS A 84 -3.67 0.71 -6.40
N ILE A 85 -2.35 0.67 -6.22
CA ILE A 85 -1.46 -0.19 -7.01
C ILE A 85 -1.91 -1.66 -7.00
N SER A 86 -2.44 -2.17 -5.88
CA SER A 86 -2.95 -3.55 -5.81
C SER A 86 -4.06 -3.82 -6.80
N GLN A 87 -4.95 -2.86 -7.04
CA GLN A 87 -6.06 -2.98 -8.01
C GLN A 87 -5.55 -2.99 -9.45
N LEU A 88 -4.54 -2.16 -9.73
CA LEU A 88 -3.89 -2.17 -11.04
C LEU A 88 -3.16 -3.49 -11.29
N LEU A 89 -2.41 -3.98 -10.31
CA LEU A 89 -1.68 -5.25 -10.39
C LEU A 89 -2.62 -6.43 -10.62
N ASP A 90 -3.71 -6.52 -9.85
CA ASP A 90 -4.74 -7.56 -9.97
C ASP A 90 -5.30 -7.58 -11.40
N LYS A 91 -5.69 -6.42 -11.91
CA LYS A 91 -6.18 -6.25 -13.28
C LYS A 91 -5.15 -6.66 -14.33
N LEU A 92 -3.89 -6.24 -14.20
CA LEU A 92 -2.83 -6.56 -15.17
C LEU A 92 -2.49 -8.06 -15.19
N ILE A 93 -2.58 -8.74 -14.05
CA ILE A 93 -2.41 -10.19 -13.93
C ILE A 93 -3.60 -10.91 -14.61
N GLU A 94 -4.85 -10.50 -14.33
CA GLU A 94 -6.04 -11.05 -14.96
C GLU A 94 -6.03 -10.89 -16.49
N GLU A 95 -5.53 -9.75 -16.99
CA GLU A 95 -5.36 -9.47 -18.42
C GLU A 95 -4.17 -10.19 -19.07
N GLY A 96 -3.34 -10.87 -18.27
CA GLY A 96 -2.11 -11.54 -18.75
C GLY A 96 -1.02 -10.58 -19.22
N ARG A 97 -1.07 -9.35 -18.79
CA ARG A 97 -0.08 -8.29 -19.09
C ARG A 97 1.10 -8.27 -18.13
N LEU A 98 0.99 -8.94 -16.99
CA LEU A 98 2.08 -9.24 -16.07
C LEU A 98 2.19 -10.74 -15.91
N LYS A 99 3.36 -11.28 -16.25
CA LYS A 99 3.68 -12.69 -16.06
C LYS A 99 4.56 -12.85 -14.82
N LEU A 100 4.09 -13.68 -13.91
CA LEU A 100 4.69 -13.85 -12.60
C LEU A 100 5.13 -15.29 -12.41
N LYS A 101 6.34 -15.46 -11.83
CA LYS A 101 6.84 -16.76 -11.40
C LYS A 101 6.13 -17.17 -10.11
N ALA A 102 5.34 -18.22 -10.16
CA ALA A 102 4.79 -18.86 -8.96
C ALA A 102 5.91 -19.54 -8.15
N ASN A 103 5.72 -19.60 -6.84
CA ASN A 103 6.61 -20.27 -5.90
C ASN A 103 5.82 -20.96 -4.78
N ASP A 104 6.51 -21.75 -3.95
CA ASP A 104 5.91 -22.52 -2.83
C ASP A 104 6.04 -21.79 -1.47
N LEU A 105 6.38 -20.50 -1.46
CA LEU A 105 6.48 -19.73 -0.22
C LEU A 105 5.10 -19.53 0.41
N LYS A 106 5.04 -19.62 1.72
CA LYS A 106 3.89 -19.21 2.51
C LYS A 106 3.99 -17.71 2.79
N VAL A 107 3.04 -16.96 2.29
CA VAL A 107 3.00 -15.51 2.45
C VAL A 107 1.79 -15.12 3.28
N THR A 108 1.99 -14.30 4.31
CA THR A 108 0.87 -13.70 5.03
C THR A 108 0.69 -12.24 4.68
N TYR A 109 -0.53 -11.72 4.82
CA TYR A 109 -0.87 -10.35 4.41
C TYR A 109 -1.34 -9.49 5.58
N HIS A 110 -0.73 -8.32 5.75
CA HIS A 110 -1.22 -7.30 6.65
C HIS A 110 -2.16 -6.34 5.92
N ASP A 111 -3.44 -6.33 6.29
CA ASP A 111 -4.42 -5.37 5.77
C ASP A 111 -4.16 -3.94 6.28
N PRO A 112 -3.72 -2.99 5.45
CA PRO A 112 -3.60 -1.60 5.85
C PRO A 112 -4.98 -1.01 6.15
N CYS A 113 -5.14 -0.36 7.30
CA CYS A 113 -6.44 0.14 7.74
C CYS A 113 -7.10 1.12 6.74
N HIS A 114 -6.30 1.95 6.07
CA HIS A 114 -6.83 2.91 5.09
C HIS A 114 -7.25 2.25 3.77
N LEU A 115 -6.61 1.15 3.37
CA LEU A 115 -6.99 0.42 2.17
C LEU A 115 -8.21 -0.46 2.43
N GLY A 116 -8.14 -1.31 3.46
CA GLY A 116 -9.20 -2.25 3.79
C GLY A 116 -10.36 -1.59 4.54
N ARG A 117 -10.17 -1.29 5.83
CA ARG A 117 -11.26 -0.86 6.71
C ARG A 117 -11.94 0.44 6.28
N HIS A 118 -11.18 1.40 5.76
CA HIS A 118 -11.71 2.71 5.39
C HIS A 118 -12.12 2.82 3.92
N ALA A 119 -11.50 2.08 3.01
CA ALA A 119 -11.80 2.16 1.58
C ALA A 119 -12.37 0.87 0.97
N GLY A 120 -12.55 -0.19 1.78
CA GLY A 120 -13.23 -1.42 1.38
C GLY A 120 -12.44 -2.36 0.48
N GLU A 121 -11.15 -2.07 0.20
CA GLU A 121 -10.33 -2.90 -0.66
C GLU A 121 -9.61 -3.98 0.14
N PHE A 122 -10.01 -5.22 -0.07
CA PHE A 122 -9.47 -6.39 0.62
C PHE A 122 -8.98 -7.47 -0.34
N GLU A 123 -9.59 -7.56 -1.52
CA GLU A 123 -9.41 -8.70 -2.41
C GLU A 123 -8.22 -8.53 -3.36
N ALA A 124 -8.08 -7.37 -3.98
CA ALA A 124 -7.02 -7.16 -4.95
C ALA A 124 -5.60 -7.52 -4.42
N PRO A 125 -5.18 -7.11 -3.20
CA PRO A 125 -3.90 -7.55 -2.66
C PRO A 125 -3.79 -9.07 -2.49
N ARG A 126 -4.89 -9.72 -2.10
CA ARG A 126 -4.96 -11.18 -1.90
C ARG A 126 -4.85 -11.95 -3.20
N ASN A 127 -5.58 -11.49 -4.22
CA ASN A 127 -5.52 -12.06 -5.57
C ASN A 127 -4.09 -12.02 -6.11
N VAL A 128 -3.44 -10.84 -6.00
CA VAL A 128 -2.04 -10.67 -6.42
C VAL A 128 -1.11 -11.64 -5.68
N ILE A 129 -1.20 -11.75 -4.36
CA ILE A 129 -0.35 -12.66 -3.58
C ILE A 129 -0.62 -14.11 -3.97
N SER A 130 -1.89 -14.50 -4.07
CA SER A 130 -2.30 -15.88 -4.40
C SER A 130 -1.96 -16.30 -5.83
N SER A 131 -1.74 -15.35 -6.74
CA SER A 131 -1.22 -15.66 -8.09
C SER A 131 0.27 -16.04 -8.10
N ILE A 132 0.99 -15.78 -7.01
CA ILE A 132 2.44 -15.97 -6.90
C ILE A 132 2.78 -17.06 -5.88
N SER A 133 2.09 -17.08 -4.72
CA SER A 133 2.50 -17.84 -3.52
C SER A 133 1.29 -18.39 -2.77
N ASP A 134 1.54 -19.27 -1.80
CA ASP A 134 0.51 -19.77 -0.89
C ASP A 134 0.15 -18.71 0.17
N LEU A 135 -1.03 -18.11 0.04
CA LEU A 135 -1.50 -17.10 0.99
C LEU A 135 -2.04 -17.78 2.26
N VAL A 136 -1.37 -17.55 3.40
CA VAL A 136 -1.81 -17.98 4.73
C VAL A 136 -2.30 -16.79 5.54
N GLU A 137 -3.55 -16.84 5.99
CA GLU A 137 -4.18 -15.71 6.67
C GLU A 137 -3.84 -15.69 8.17
N MET A 138 -3.67 -14.48 8.72
CA MET A 138 -3.59 -14.29 10.18
C MET A 138 -4.96 -14.48 10.83
N GLU A 139 -5.00 -14.58 12.16
CA GLU A 139 -6.27 -14.68 12.91
C GLU A 139 -7.17 -13.44 12.68
N ASN A 140 -6.58 -12.24 12.74
CA ASN A 140 -7.30 -10.98 12.60
C ASN A 140 -7.06 -10.37 11.23
N ILE A 141 -8.00 -10.55 10.29
CA ILE A 141 -7.92 -10.11 8.92
C ILE A 141 -9.04 -9.13 8.55
N ARG A 142 -8.89 -8.47 7.41
CA ARG A 142 -9.91 -7.59 6.82
C ARG A 142 -10.34 -6.51 7.82
N ASN A 143 -11.62 -6.37 8.07
CA ASN A 143 -12.16 -5.38 9.02
C ASN A 143 -11.67 -5.56 10.45
N LYS A 144 -11.26 -6.77 10.85
CA LYS A 144 -10.73 -7.09 12.18
C LYS A 144 -9.21 -6.98 12.27
N SER A 145 -8.53 -6.70 11.16
CA SER A 145 -7.07 -6.59 11.14
C SER A 145 -6.56 -5.60 12.20
N ARG A 146 -5.55 -6.01 12.95
CA ARG A 146 -4.88 -5.13 13.92
C ARG A 146 -4.05 -4.07 13.18
N CYS A 147 -3.89 -2.91 13.82
CA CYS A 147 -3.11 -1.81 13.26
C CYS A 147 -1.62 -2.15 13.22
N CYS A 148 -0.89 -1.59 12.24
CA CYS A 148 0.58 -1.61 12.23
C CYS A 148 1.22 -0.66 13.25
N GLY A 149 0.45 0.26 13.85
CA GLY A 149 0.94 1.24 14.83
C GLY A 149 1.52 2.54 14.26
N SER A 150 1.65 2.68 12.94
CA SER A 150 2.38 3.82 12.34
C SER A 150 1.53 5.07 12.13
N GLY A 151 0.22 4.93 11.91
CA GLY A 151 -0.65 6.00 11.43
C GLY A 151 -1.07 7.03 12.48
N GLY A 152 -1.68 8.12 12.02
CA GLY A 152 -2.27 9.15 12.89
C GLY A 152 -1.26 9.89 13.78
N GLY A 153 0.01 9.95 13.37
CA GLY A 153 1.07 10.60 14.16
C GLY A 153 1.61 9.75 15.32
N VAL A 154 1.06 8.56 15.57
CA VAL A 154 1.45 7.72 16.72
C VAL A 154 2.94 7.37 16.68
N LYS A 155 3.48 6.98 15.51
CA LYS A 155 4.91 6.66 15.39
C LYS A 155 5.82 7.83 15.77
N SER A 156 5.45 9.05 15.41
CA SER A 156 6.26 10.24 15.69
C SER A 156 6.11 10.74 17.14
N ALA A 157 4.90 10.67 17.70
CA ALA A 157 4.60 11.20 19.02
C ALA A 157 4.77 10.18 20.15
N TYR A 158 4.55 8.88 19.86
CA TYR A 158 4.52 7.80 20.83
C TYR A 158 5.24 6.56 20.29
N GLY A 159 6.54 6.68 20.02
CA GLY A 159 7.35 5.63 19.36
C GLY A 159 7.26 4.27 20.04
N ASP A 160 7.36 4.21 21.38
CA ASP A 160 7.29 2.96 22.12
C ASP A 160 5.92 2.26 22.00
N LEU A 161 4.86 3.05 21.99
CA LEU A 161 3.50 2.52 21.75
C LEU A 161 3.37 1.99 20.32
N SER A 162 3.85 2.75 19.33
CA SER A 162 3.90 2.33 17.94
C SER A 162 4.62 0.99 17.76
N ASN A 163 5.81 0.87 18.35
CA ASN A 163 6.62 -0.33 18.29
C ASN A 163 5.93 -1.51 19.00
N SER A 164 5.29 -1.28 20.14
CA SER A 164 4.54 -2.31 20.86
C SER A 164 3.38 -2.86 20.04
N ILE A 165 2.65 -1.98 19.35
CA ILE A 165 1.55 -2.37 18.45
C ILE A 165 2.10 -3.17 17.26
N ALA A 166 3.20 -2.71 16.64
CA ALA A 166 3.82 -3.41 15.51
C ALA A 166 4.26 -4.83 15.89
N ARG A 167 4.91 -5.01 17.04
CA ARG A 167 5.35 -6.32 17.55
C ARG A 167 4.19 -7.28 17.81
N LEU A 168 3.04 -6.78 18.25
CA LEU A 168 1.84 -7.59 18.38
C LEU A 168 1.37 -8.12 17.02
N ARG A 169 1.44 -7.28 15.98
CA ARG A 169 1.05 -7.68 14.63
C ARG A 169 2.08 -8.62 13.99
N ILE A 170 3.36 -8.41 14.23
CA ILE A 170 4.43 -9.32 13.77
C ILE A 170 4.27 -10.71 14.39
N ARG A 171 4.04 -10.82 15.72
CA ARG A 171 3.78 -12.11 16.34
C ARG A 171 2.60 -12.85 15.71
N GLU A 172 1.51 -12.13 15.42
CA GLU A 172 0.35 -12.72 14.75
C GLU A 172 0.69 -13.22 13.33
N ALA A 173 1.62 -12.56 12.63
CA ALA A 173 2.13 -13.02 11.36
C ALA A 173 3.04 -14.24 11.50
N GLU A 174 3.94 -14.25 12.48
CA GLU A 174 4.82 -15.39 12.81
C GLU A 174 4.03 -16.64 13.20
N ASP A 175 2.93 -16.48 13.94
CA ASP A 175 2.03 -17.57 14.36
C ASP A 175 1.38 -18.30 13.15
N THR A 176 1.35 -17.69 11.96
CA THR A 176 0.87 -18.34 10.73
C THR A 176 1.85 -19.36 10.16
N GLY A 177 3.12 -19.31 10.57
CA GLY A 177 4.21 -20.06 9.96
C GLY A 177 4.54 -19.61 8.54
N ALA A 178 4.25 -18.36 8.19
CA ALA A 178 4.60 -17.75 6.91
C ALA A 178 6.10 -17.47 6.83
N ASP A 179 6.66 -17.59 5.60
CA ASP A 179 8.04 -17.26 5.28
C ASP A 179 8.24 -15.73 5.12
N LEU A 180 7.15 -15.00 4.84
CA LEU A 180 7.18 -13.60 4.43
C LEU A 180 5.87 -12.90 4.79
N LEU A 181 5.95 -11.63 5.23
CA LEU A 181 4.82 -10.72 5.45
C LEU A 181 4.77 -9.66 4.34
N VAL A 182 3.63 -9.57 3.66
CA VAL A 182 3.38 -8.52 2.67
C VAL A 182 2.38 -7.49 3.20
N SER A 183 2.59 -6.23 2.86
CA SER A 183 1.63 -5.15 3.10
C SER A 183 1.57 -4.20 1.90
N ALA A 184 0.41 -3.66 1.60
CA ALA A 184 0.18 -2.71 0.52
C ALA A 184 0.09 -1.26 1.05
N CYS A 185 1.10 -0.86 1.85
CA CYS A 185 1.20 0.50 2.40
C CYS A 185 2.61 0.78 2.92
N PRO A 186 3.29 1.83 2.41
CA PRO A 186 4.66 2.18 2.84
C PRO A 186 4.81 2.40 4.35
N PHE A 187 3.82 3.03 4.99
CA PHE A 187 3.83 3.25 6.45
C PHE A 187 3.72 1.95 7.25
N CYS A 188 2.88 1.02 6.77
CA CYS A 188 2.76 -0.29 7.40
C CYS A 188 4.04 -1.10 7.21
N LYS A 189 4.56 -1.18 5.98
CA LYS A 189 5.82 -1.85 5.66
C LYS A 189 6.96 -1.34 6.53
N LEU A 190 7.14 -0.02 6.61
CA LEU A 190 8.20 0.59 7.41
C LEU A 190 8.11 0.17 8.88
N ASN A 191 6.95 0.36 9.53
CA ASN A 191 6.83 0.10 10.96
C ASN A 191 6.89 -1.39 11.32
N LEU A 192 6.34 -2.24 10.46
CA LEU A 192 6.40 -3.69 10.66
C LEU A 192 7.82 -4.21 10.45
N SER A 193 8.54 -3.77 9.40
CA SER A 193 9.92 -4.21 9.15
C SER A 193 10.90 -3.75 10.24
N GLU A 194 10.73 -2.55 10.79
CA GLU A 194 11.56 -2.07 11.90
C GLU A 194 11.34 -2.84 13.22
N ASN A 195 10.22 -3.57 13.34
CA ASN A 195 9.85 -4.32 14.56
C ASN A 195 9.80 -5.84 14.34
N SER A 196 10.20 -6.31 13.18
CA SER A 196 10.40 -7.72 12.85
C SER A 196 11.89 -8.07 12.94
N ASN A 197 12.22 -9.22 13.55
CA ASN A 197 13.59 -9.71 13.64
C ASN A 197 13.86 -10.80 12.58
N ASP A 198 12.95 -11.73 12.43
CA ASP A 198 13.17 -12.95 11.65
C ASP A 198 12.27 -13.04 10.41
N LEU A 199 11.10 -12.39 10.44
CA LEU A 199 10.16 -12.40 9.32
C LEU A 199 10.45 -11.23 8.37
N GLU A 200 10.78 -11.52 7.11
CA GLU A 200 10.94 -10.49 6.08
C GLU A 200 9.60 -9.77 5.84
N VAL A 201 9.63 -8.44 5.73
CA VAL A 201 8.43 -7.61 5.45
C VAL A 201 8.63 -6.85 4.16
N LEU A 202 7.79 -7.11 3.16
CA LEU A 202 7.81 -6.44 1.86
C LEU A 202 6.57 -5.60 1.62
N ASP A 203 6.73 -4.56 0.81
CA ASP A 203 5.58 -3.94 0.14
C ASP A 203 5.10 -4.84 -1.01
N LEU A 204 3.82 -4.75 -1.34
CA LEU A 204 3.23 -5.54 -2.41
C LEU A 204 3.95 -5.33 -3.76
N SER A 205 4.38 -4.10 -4.06
CA SER A 205 5.12 -3.79 -5.28
C SER A 205 6.51 -4.44 -5.27
N GLU A 206 7.21 -4.44 -4.13
CA GLU A 206 8.50 -5.12 -3.98
C GLU A 206 8.36 -6.63 -4.13
N PHE A 207 7.29 -7.19 -3.57
CA PHE A 207 6.98 -8.61 -3.68
C PHE A 207 6.71 -9.01 -5.14
N VAL A 208 5.89 -8.27 -5.86
CA VAL A 208 5.59 -8.54 -7.28
C VAL A 208 6.85 -8.41 -8.13
N LEU A 209 7.65 -7.36 -7.94
CA LEU A 209 8.90 -7.17 -8.71
C LEU A 209 9.86 -8.34 -8.55
N LYS A 210 10.00 -8.90 -7.35
CA LYS A 210 10.86 -10.08 -7.10
C LYS A 210 10.41 -11.34 -7.88
N HIS A 211 9.17 -11.35 -8.36
CA HIS A 211 8.56 -12.51 -9.01
C HIS A 211 8.16 -12.27 -10.47
N LEU A 212 8.58 -11.15 -11.08
CA LEU A 212 8.42 -10.96 -12.52
C LEU A 212 9.24 -12.03 -13.30
N GLU A 213 8.69 -12.54 -14.40
CA GLU A 213 9.41 -13.44 -15.31
C GLU A 213 10.59 -12.72 -15.99
N GLU A 214 11.71 -13.44 -16.17
CA GLU A 214 12.88 -12.92 -16.87
C GLU A 214 12.52 -12.63 -18.33
N GLY A 215 12.70 -11.40 -18.77
CA GLY A 215 12.37 -10.92 -20.13
C GLY A 215 11.34 -9.80 -20.14
N GLU A 216 10.66 -9.53 -19.03
CA GLU A 216 9.77 -8.40 -18.87
C GLU A 216 10.47 -7.18 -18.24
N ILE A 217 11.68 -7.34 -17.70
CA ILE A 217 12.52 -6.24 -17.21
C ILE A 217 13.48 -5.83 -18.34
N GLN A 218 13.12 -4.83 -19.13
CA GLN A 218 14.00 -4.15 -20.08
C GLN A 218 14.48 -2.81 -19.55
#